data_b182f0313a3f921555d8f0c944a0bf6c
#
_entry.id   b182f0313a3f921555d8f0c944a0bf6c
#
_cell.length_a   1.000
_cell.length_b   1.000
_cell.length_c   1.000
_cell.angle_alpha   90.00
_cell.angle_beta   90.00
_cell.angle_gamma   90.00
#
_symmetry.space_group_name_H-M   'P 1'
#
loop_
_entity.id
_entity.type
_entity.pdbx_description
1 polymer ?
#
loop_
_entity_poly.entity_id
_entity_poly.type
_entity_poly.pdbx_seq_one_letter_code
_entity_poly.pdbx_strand_id
1 'polypeptide(L)'
;IKYIIKERTEKIVLPKTLGFGQIFTDHIFEMDYTKGKGWHNPTIKPLENLQIHPAMSVIHYGQSIFEGLKAFKTINDEIVIFRPDVHIQRLNNSARRICMPEVDVDFALEALKELVAIDSDWIPANRGEALYIRPFMFGTDPALGVRPSFDYKLVFLLSPVAAYYPEGFKPVKILIQDDYVRAVRKGLGECKTSANYAASLLAAQEASKKGFTQVLWLDGVEQKYLEEVGTMNIFVQFKDEIATPKLSGSILPGVTRRSVIQILKEWGMNVTERAISIDEVISAYDKGNL
;
A
#
# COMPACT_ATOMS: atom_id res chain seq x y z
N ILE A 1 0.88 -25.40 4.56
CA ILE A 1 1.11 -24.38 5.63
C ILE A 1 1.17 -25.12 6.97
N LYS A 2 2.14 -24.76 7.82
CA LYS A 2 2.21 -25.19 9.20
C LYS A 2 1.41 -24.20 10.07
N TYR A 3 0.65 -24.74 11.03
CA TYR A 3 -0.16 -23.92 11.94
C TYR A 3 0.32 -24.07 13.37
N ILE A 4 0.58 -22.92 14.03
CA ILE A 4 0.86 -22.80 15.44
C ILE A 4 -0.15 -21.76 15.96
N ILE A 5 -1.30 -22.25 16.42
CA ILE A 5 -2.41 -21.39 16.79
C ILE A 5 -2.37 -21.08 18.27
N LYS A 6 -2.45 -19.80 18.61
CA LYS A 6 -2.63 -19.34 19.99
C LYS A 6 -4.09 -19.57 20.38
N GLU A 7 -4.32 -20.42 21.38
CA GLU A 7 -5.63 -20.55 21.99
C GLU A 7 -6.01 -19.25 22.68
N ARG A 8 -7.19 -18.75 22.36
CA ARG A 8 -7.75 -17.56 22.98
C ARG A 8 -8.80 -17.96 24.01
N THR A 9 -8.60 -17.49 25.23
CA THR A 9 -9.53 -17.73 26.35
C THR A 9 -10.52 -16.59 26.54
N GLU A 10 -10.24 -15.40 25.95
CA GLU A 10 -11.06 -14.20 26.10
C GLU A 10 -11.56 -13.69 24.75
N LYS A 11 -12.75 -13.10 24.75
CA LYS A 11 -13.33 -12.44 23.57
C LYS A 11 -12.54 -11.16 23.24
N ILE A 12 -12.30 -10.93 21.95
CA ILE A 12 -11.67 -9.68 21.49
C ILE A 12 -12.61 -8.52 21.79
N VAL A 13 -12.06 -7.50 22.45
CA VAL A 13 -12.71 -6.21 22.64
C VAL A 13 -11.89 -5.17 21.89
N LEU A 14 -12.37 -4.74 20.72
CA LEU A 14 -11.74 -3.68 19.98
C LEU A 14 -11.90 -2.35 20.74
N PRO A 15 -10.87 -1.48 20.77
CA PRO A 15 -11.01 -0.16 21.36
C PRO A 15 -12.00 0.68 20.55
N LYS A 16 -12.63 1.67 21.20
CA LYS A 16 -13.60 2.57 20.56
C LYS A 16 -13.02 3.35 19.38
N THR A 17 -11.72 3.61 19.39
CA THR A 17 -11.00 4.31 18.32
C THR A 17 -9.83 3.46 17.87
N LEU A 18 -9.89 2.95 16.65
CA LEU A 18 -8.88 2.02 16.13
C LEU A 18 -7.61 2.69 15.64
N GLY A 19 -7.67 3.88 15.10
CA GLY A 19 -6.53 4.49 14.39
C GLY A 19 -6.13 3.71 13.13
N PHE A 20 -4.85 3.81 12.72
CA PHE A 20 -4.31 3.07 11.59
C PHE A 20 -2.99 2.40 11.95
N GLY A 21 -2.94 1.06 11.89
CA GLY A 21 -1.70 0.29 12.04
C GLY A 21 -1.05 0.32 13.44
N GLN A 22 -1.83 0.56 14.50
CA GLN A 22 -1.35 0.60 15.90
C GLN A 22 -1.73 -0.64 16.70
N ILE A 23 -2.74 -1.36 16.24
CA ILE A 23 -3.26 -2.57 16.86
C ILE A 23 -3.04 -3.70 15.87
N PHE A 24 -2.59 -4.85 16.35
CA PHE A 24 -2.33 -6.02 15.53
C PHE A 24 -3.13 -7.21 16.03
N THR A 25 -3.40 -8.15 15.14
CA THR A 25 -4.09 -9.40 15.48
C THR A 25 -3.15 -10.38 16.18
N ASP A 26 -3.68 -11.54 16.58
CA ASP A 26 -2.89 -12.53 17.34
C ASP A 26 -1.89 -13.30 16.50
N HIS A 27 -2.09 -13.40 15.19
CA HIS A 27 -1.27 -14.26 14.33
C HIS A 27 -0.67 -13.51 13.15
N ILE A 28 0.42 -14.06 12.62
CA ILE A 28 1.07 -13.67 11.36
C ILE A 28 1.23 -14.91 10.49
N PHE A 29 1.28 -14.69 9.18
CA PHE A 29 1.86 -15.66 8.24
C PHE A 29 3.30 -15.26 7.96
N GLU A 30 4.22 -16.24 7.93
CA GLU A 30 5.58 -16.06 7.43
C GLU A 30 6.03 -17.20 6.56
N MET A 31 6.91 -16.91 5.61
CA MET A 31 7.53 -17.89 4.72
C MET A 31 8.95 -17.42 4.36
N ASP A 32 9.90 -18.35 4.32
CA ASP A 32 11.29 -18.07 4.00
C ASP A 32 11.57 -18.38 2.53
N TYR A 33 12.53 -17.66 1.95
CA TYR A 33 13.13 -17.97 0.67
C TYR A 33 14.65 -18.08 0.82
N THR A 34 15.24 -19.11 0.24
CA THR A 34 16.69 -19.26 0.14
C THR A 34 17.08 -19.51 -1.32
N LYS A 35 18.09 -18.80 -1.82
CA LYS A 35 18.57 -18.98 -3.18
C LYS A 35 19.01 -20.44 -3.41
N GLY A 36 18.51 -21.02 -4.49
CA GLY A 36 18.74 -22.44 -4.83
C GLY A 36 17.75 -23.42 -4.20
N LYS A 37 17.05 -23.06 -3.14
CA LYS A 37 15.98 -23.86 -2.51
C LYS A 37 14.59 -23.37 -2.89
N GLY A 38 14.41 -22.06 -3.13
CA GLY A 38 13.13 -21.44 -3.34
C GLY A 38 12.38 -21.15 -2.05
N TRP A 39 11.06 -20.96 -2.14
CA TRP A 39 10.19 -20.71 -1.01
C TRP A 39 9.98 -21.96 -0.15
N HIS A 40 10.05 -21.79 1.18
CA HIS A 40 9.92 -22.90 2.13
C HIS A 40 9.43 -22.41 3.51
N ASN A 41 9.08 -23.35 4.40
CA ASN A 41 8.63 -23.12 5.77
C ASN A 41 7.40 -22.18 5.88
N PRO A 42 6.34 -22.29 5.04
CA PRO A 42 5.15 -21.48 5.21
C PRO A 42 4.48 -21.81 6.55
N THR A 43 4.30 -20.80 7.42
CA THR A 43 3.80 -20.98 8.78
C THR A 43 2.85 -19.84 9.18
N ILE A 44 1.70 -20.18 9.74
CA ILE A 44 0.86 -19.25 10.51
C ILE A 44 1.16 -19.49 11.99
N LYS A 45 1.55 -18.45 12.71
CA LYS A 45 1.97 -18.53 14.12
C LYS A 45 1.56 -17.27 14.89
N PRO A 46 1.62 -17.31 16.24
CA PRO A 46 1.40 -16.12 17.06
C PRO A 46 2.31 -14.96 16.62
N LEU A 47 1.77 -13.74 16.68
CA LEU A 47 2.55 -12.52 16.46
C LEU A 47 3.64 -12.39 17.51
N GLU A 48 4.88 -12.30 17.06
CA GLU A 48 6.05 -12.10 17.90
C GLU A 48 7.08 -11.19 17.19
N ASN A 49 8.05 -10.71 17.93
CA ASN A 49 9.13 -9.90 17.36
C ASN A 49 10.00 -10.75 16.42
N LEU A 50 10.37 -10.18 15.27
CA LEU A 50 11.31 -10.80 14.35
C LEU A 50 12.74 -10.65 14.94
N GLN A 51 13.48 -11.75 14.93
CA GLN A 51 14.92 -11.70 15.19
C GLN A 51 15.65 -11.35 13.89
N ILE A 52 16.42 -10.27 13.91
CA ILE A 52 17.12 -9.76 12.74
C ILE A 52 18.63 -9.67 12.99
N HIS A 53 19.42 -9.98 11.97
CA HIS A 53 20.86 -9.75 12.02
C HIS A 53 21.20 -8.30 11.61
N PRO A 54 22.09 -7.57 12.31
CA PRO A 54 22.37 -6.16 12.02
C PRO A 54 22.87 -5.88 10.60
N ALA A 55 23.47 -6.84 9.92
CA ALA A 55 24.00 -6.71 8.56
C ALA A 55 22.97 -7.05 7.46
N MET A 56 21.70 -7.24 7.78
CA MET A 56 20.67 -7.50 6.76
C MET A 56 20.59 -6.37 5.74
N SER A 57 20.49 -6.71 4.46
CA SER A 57 20.42 -5.74 3.36
C SER A 57 19.23 -4.77 3.47
N VAL A 58 18.13 -5.21 4.06
CA VAL A 58 16.97 -4.35 4.29
C VAL A 58 17.27 -3.16 5.21
N ILE A 59 18.12 -3.36 6.22
CA ILE A 59 18.49 -2.31 7.19
C ILE A 59 19.35 -1.23 6.52
N HIS A 60 20.28 -1.63 5.64
CA HIS A 60 21.27 -0.74 5.05
C HIS A 60 20.84 -0.17 3.69
N TYR A 61 20.09 -0.92 2.90
CA TYR A 61 19.78 -0.58 1.49
C TYR A 61 18.29 -0.57 1.20
N GLY A 62 17.43 -0.84 2.21
CA GLY A 62 15.98 -0.78 2.06
C GLY A 62 15.41 -1.78 1.06
N GLN A 63 16.06 -2.94 0.83
CA GLN A 63 15.57 -3.97 -0.07
C GLN A 63 14.33 -4.63 0.52
N SER A 64 13.19 -3.95 0.39
CA SER A 64 11.88 -4.39 0.87
C SER A 64 10.75 -3.84 0.02
N ILE A 65 9.69 -4.62 -0.05
CA ILE A 65 8.44 -4.28 -0.73
C ILE A 65 7.27 -4.60 0.19
N PHE A 66 6.12 -3.97 -0.06
CA PHE A 66 4.93 -4.26 0.71
C PHE A 66 3.66 -4.04 -0.10
N GLU A 67 2.57 -4.53 0.43
CA GLU A 67 1.22 -4.30 -0.08
C GLU A 67 0.30 -3.78 1.03
N GLY A 68 -0.88 -3.35 0.64
CA GLY A 68 -1.92 -2.94 1.56
C GLY A 68 -3.28 -3.16 0.94
N LEU A 69 -4.05 -4.04 1.55
CA LEU A 69 -5.42 -4.37 1.15
C LEU A 69 -6.27 -4.55 2.41
N LYS A 70 -7.56 -4.78 2.22
CA LYS A 70 -8.51 -4.82 3.33
C LYS A 70 -9.46 -6.00 3.22
N ALA A 71 -9.77 -6.61 4.36
CA ALA A 71 -10.89 -7.51 4.54
C ALA A 71 -12.02 -6.78 5.27
N PHE A 72 -13.25 -7.11 4.89
CA PHE A 72 -14.47 -6.50 5.43
C PHE A 72 -15.46 -7.58 5.82
N LYS A 73 -16.29 -7.27 6.79
CA LYS A 73 -17.49 -8.03 7.09
C LYS A 73 -18.67 -7.43 6.32
N THR A 74 -19.37 -8.24 5.55
CA THR A 74 -20.60 -7.81 4.84
C THR A 74 -21.78 -7.73 5.80
N ILE A 75 -22.90 -7.19 5.32
CA ILE A 75 -24.16 -7.18 6.08
C ILE A 75 -24.73 -8.58 6.36
N ASN A 76 -24.25 -9.60 5.64
CA ASN A 76 -24.60 -11.00 5.81
C ASN A 76 -23.57 -11.78 6.65
N ASP A 77 -22.67 -11.07 7.36
CA ASP A 77 -21.56 -11.64 8.13
C ASP A 77 -20.52 -12.42 7.31
N GLU A 78 -20.53 -12.30 5.99
CA GLU A 78 -19.52 -12.89 5.12
C GLU A 78 -18.23 -12.07 5.17
N ILE A 79 -17.09 -12.74 5.12
CA ILE A 79 -15.78 -12.09 5.04
C ILE A 79 -15.37 -11.98 3.58
N VAL A 80 -15.10 -10.76 3.14
CA VAL A 80 -14.65 -10.46 1.78
C VAL A 80 -13.33 -9.70 1.78
N ILE A 81 -12.47 -9.98 0.81
CA ILE A 81 -11.20 -9.29 0.61
C ILE A 81 -11.22 -8.61 -0.75
N PHE A 82 -10.91 -7.31 -0.80
CA PHE A 82 -11.02 -6.55 -2.04
C PHE A 82 -9.83 -6.79 -2.96
N ARG A 83 -10.05 -7.48 -4.10
CA ARG A 83 -9.11 -7.74 -5.21
C ARG A 83 -7.71 -8.22 -4.75
N PRO A 84 -7.63 -9.25 -3.90
CA PRO A 84 -6.38 -9.71 -3.32
C PRO A 84 -5.39 -10.23 -4.39
N ASP A 85 -5.90 -10.84 -5.46
CA ASP A 85 -5.13 -11.33 -6.62
C ASP A 85 -4.33 -10.19 -7.28
N VAL A 86 -4.96 -9.05 -7.53
CA VAL A 86 -4.32 -7.88 -8.14
C VAL A 86 -3.24 -7.29 -7.21
N HIS A 87 -3.47 -7.32 -5.90
CA HIS A 87 -2.48 -6.88 -4.92
C HIS A 87 -1.25 -7.80 -4.88
N ILE A 88 -1.44 -9.12 -4.90
CA ILE A 88 -0.30 -10.07 -4.93
C ILE A 88 0.46 -9.98 -6.26
N GLN A 89 -0.23 -9.81 -7.38
CA GLN A 89 0.43 -9.55 -8.67
C GLN A 89 1.27 -8.26 -8.62
N ARG A 90 0.79 -7.18 -7.97
CA ARG A 90 1.54 -5.94 -7.81
C ARG A 90 2.72 -6.10 -6.85
N LEU A 91 2.59 -6.91 -5.81
CA LEU A 91 3.72 -7.31 -4.96
C LEU A 91 4.83 -7.95 -5.80
N ASN A 92 4.48 -8.90 -6.68
CA ASN A 92 5.41 -9.55 -7.60
C ASN A 92 6.06 -8.57 -8.59
N ASN A 93 5.30 -7.61 -9.12
CA ASN A 93 5.86 -6.55 -9.96
C ASN A 93 6.91 -5.72 -9.22
N SER A 94 6.63 -5.37 -7.97
CA SER A 94 7.59 -4.68 -7.10
C SER A 94 8.82 -5.54 -6.78
N ALA A 95 8.61 -6.84 -6.52
CA ALA A 95 9.68 -7.80 -6.28
C ALA A 95 10.65 -7.89 -7.46
N ARG A 96 10.10 -8.08 -8.66
CA ARG A 96 10.90 -8.15 -9.90
C ARG A 96 11.75 -6.90 -10.12
N ARG A 97 11.19 -5.71 -9.84
CA ARG A 97 11.89 -4.44 -10.06
C ARG A 97 13.13 -4.25 -9.18
N ILE A 98 13.13 -4.80 -7.97
CA ILE A 98 14.26 -4.69 -7.04
C ILE A 98 14.94 -6.03 -6.78
N CYS A 99 14.86 -6.95 -7.78
CA CYS A 99 15.57 -8.24 -7.80
C CYS A 99 15.24 -9.15 -6.61
N MET A 100 13.98 -9.19 -6.20
CA MET A 100 13.47 -10.11 -5.18
C MET A 100 12.72 -11.28 -5.84
N PRO A 101 12.59 -12.44 -5.17
CA PRO A 101 11.82 -13.57 -5.70
C PRO A 101 10.32 -13.23 -5.77
N GLU A 102 9.68 -13.71 -6.82
CA GLU A 102 8.21 -13.68 -6.93
C GLU A 102 7.61 -14.81 -6.11
N VAL A 103 6.39 -14.59 -5.62
CA VAL A 103 5.59 -15.63 -4.92
C VAL A 103 4.53 -16.17 -5.86
N ASP A 104 4.19 -17.45 -5.69
CA ASP A 104 3.03 -18.02 -6.36
C ASP A 104 1.76 -17.31 -5.89
N VAL A 105 0.97 -16.81 -6.84
CA VAL A 105 -0.20 -15.98 -6.53
C VAL A 105 -1.28 -16.79 -5.82
N ASP A 106 -1.56 -17.99 -6.29
CA ASP A 106 -2.63 -18.82 -5.74
C ASP A 106 -2.28 -19.30 -4.34
N PHE A 107 -1.04 -19.70 -4.11
CA PHE A 107 -0.54 -20.04 -2.78
C PHE A 107 -0.60 -18.85 -1.81
N ALA A 108 -0.18 -17.66 -2.25
CA ALA A 108 -0.24 -16.46 -1.42
C ALA A 108 -1.67 -16.05 -1.06
N LEU A 109 -2.62 -16.25 -2.00
CA LEU A 109 -4.05 -16.03 -1.76
C LEU A 109 -4.62 -17.03 -0.75
N GLU A 110 -4.24 -18.31 -0.84
CA GLU A 110 -4.62 -19.33 0.13
C GLU A 110 -4.12 -18.95 1.53
N ALA A 111 -2.81 -18.68 1.68
CA ALA A 111 -2.21 -18.29 2.95
C ALA A 111 -2.86 -17.03 3.57
N LEU A 112 -3.21 -16.06 2.73
CA LEU A 112 -3.87 -14.85 3.15
C LEU A 112 -5.30 -15.11 3.65
N LYS A 113 -6.08 -15.94 2.95
CA LYS A 113 -7.44 -16.34 3.34
C LYS A 113 -7.42 -17.10 4.66
N GLU A 114 -6.50 -18.06 4.81
CA GLU A 114 -6.33 -18.83 6.03
C GLU A 114 -5.99 -17.93 7.24
N LEU A 115 -5.04 -17.01 7.09
CA LEU A 115 -4.69 -16.08 8.16
C LEU A 115 -5.88 -15.19 8.56
N VAL A 116 -6.63 -14.66 7.57
CA VAL A 116 -7.81 -13.83 7.83
C VAL A 116 -8.92 -14.64 8.49
N ALA A 117 -9.10 -15.91 8.11
CA ALA A 117 -10.11 -16.79 8.72
C ALA A 117 -9.77 -17.09 10.19
N ILE A 118 -8.50 -17.36 10.51
CA ILE A 118 -8.03 -17.62 11.88
C ILE A 118 -8.26 -16.41 12.78
N ASP A 119 -7.97 -15.21 12.28
CA ASP A 119 -8.11 -13.96 13.03
C ASP A 119 -9.41 -13.19 12.68
N SER A 120 -10.44 -13.88 12.21
CA SER A 120 -11.70 -13.25 11.75
C SER A 120 -12.43 -12.43 12.81
N ASP A 121 -12.28 -12.78 14.09
CA ASP A 121 -12.85 -12.03 15.21
C ASP A 121 -12.28 -10.62 15.36
N TRP A 122 -11.12 -10.34 14.74
CA TRP A 122 -10.51 -9.02 14.70
C TRP A 122 -11.09 -8.10 13.61
N ILE A 123 -11.97 -8.60 12.75
CA ILE A 123 -12.58 -7.79 11.69
C ILE A 123 -13.64 -6.87 12.31
N PRO A 124 -13.46 -5.54 12.26
CA PRO A 124 -14.45 -4.62 12.79
C PRO A 124 -15.77 -4.68 12.01
N ALA A 125 -16.89 -4.45 12.71
CA ALA A 125 -18.23 -4.48 12.12
C ALA A 125 -18.77 -3.10 11.74
N ASN A 126 -18.13 -2.02 12.18
CA ASN A 126 -18.62 -0.66 11.95
C ASN A 126 -18.33 -0.20 10.51
N ARG A 127 -19.25 0.59 9.95
CA ARG A 127 -19.08 1.18 8.62
C ARG A 127 -17.83 2.08 8.57
N GLY A 128 -16.98 1.88 7.57
CA GLY A 128 -15.72 2.62 7.40
C GLY A 128 -14.52 1.98 8.07
N GLU A 129 -14.73 0.98 8.92
CA GLU A 129 -13.68 0.16 9.52
C GLU A 129 -13.39 -1.07 8.67
N ALA A 130 -12.22 -1.66 8.86
CA ALA A 130 -11.79 -2.86 8.14
C ALA A 130 -10.64 -3.57 8.87
N LEU A 131 -10.39 -4.82 8.51
CA LEU A 131 -9.13 -5.46 8.82
C LEU A 131 -8.13 -5.16 7.70
N TYR A 132 -7.12 -4.35 8.01
CA TYR A 132 -6.03 -4.04 7.10
C TYR A 132 -5.04 -5.19 7.04
N ILE A 133 -4.67 -5.58 5.84
CA ILE A 133 -3.73 -6.66 5.57
C ILE A 133 -2.45 -6.04 4.99
N ARG A 134 -1.30 -6.32 5.60
CA ARG A 134 0.02 -5.86 5.20
C ARG A 134 0.91 -7.03 4.78
N PRO A 135 0.85 -7.50 3.54
CA PRO A 135 1.92 -8.30 2.97
C PRO A 135 3.20 -7.48 2.87
N PHE A 136 4.33 -8.02 3.29
CA PHE A 136 5.63 -7.40 3.03
C PHE A 136 6.73 -8.46 2.89
N MET A 137 7.75 -8.12 2.12
CA MET A 137 8.90 -8.98 1.86
C MET A 137 10.17 -8.17 2.00
N PHE A 138 11.21 -8.76 2.57
CA PHE A 138 12.49 -8.09 2.77
C PHE A 138 13.67 -9.06 2.72
N GLY A 139 14.84 -8.54 2.35
CA GLY A 139 16.09 -9.30 2.31
C GLY A 139 16.64 -9.55 3.70
N THR A 140 16.94 -10.82 4.01
CA THR A 140 17.38 -11.28 5.34
C THR A 140 18.84 -11.73 5.38
N ASP A 141 19.49 -11.85 4.24
CA ASP A 141 20.87 -12.25 4.12
C ASP A 141 21.82 -11.25 4.82
N PRO A 142 22.68 -11.71 5.74
CA PRO A 142 23.59 -10.86 6.50
C PRO A 142 24.83 -10.46 5.69
N ALA A 143 24.68 -9.48 4.80
CA ALA A 143 25.75 -9.01 3.93
C ALA A 143 25.73 -7.49 3.75
N LEU A 144 26.88 -6.83 3.90
CA LEU A 144 27.05 -5.39 3.72
C LEU A 144 27.36 -4.97 2.28
N GLY A 145 27.52 -5.91 1.36
CA GLY A 145 27.73 -5.60 -0.05
C GLY A 145 26.43 -5.21 -0.76
N VAL A 146 26.46 -4.19 -1.63
CA VAL A 146 25.30 -3.78 -2.43
C VAL A 146 25.04 -4.81 -3.53
N ARG A 147 24.13 -5.72 -3.27
CA ARG A 147 23.65 -6.77 -4.18
C ARG A 147 22.25 -7.23 -3.78
N PRO A 148 21.52 -7.92 -4.65
CA PRO A 148 20.30 -8.61 -4.21
C PRO A 148 20.61 -9.61 -3.08
N SER A 149 19.74 -9.68 -2.09
CA SER A 149 19.85 -10.68 -1.02
C SER A 149 19.75 -12.10 -1.58
N PHE A 150 20.30 -13.06 -0.89
CA PHE A 150 20.13 -14.50 -1.23
C PHE A 150 18.99 -15.14 -0.44
N ASP A 151 18.66 -14.53 0.70
CA ASP A 151 17.60 -14.99 1.56
C ASP A 151 16.56 -13.88 1.76
N TYR A 152 15.30 -14.25 1.78
CA TYR A 152 14.18 -13.33 1.98
C TYR A 152 13.16 -13.91 2.94
N LYS A 153 12.38 -13.04 3.54
CA LYS A 153 11.20 -13.40 4.33
C LYS A 153 9.97 -12.67 3.78
N LEU A 154 8.90 -13.43 3.52
CA LEU A 154 7.56 -12.91 3.27
C LEU A 154 6.75 -12.99 4.55
N VAL A 155 6.05 -11.91 4.89
CA VAL A 155 5.19 -11.84 6.08
C VAL A 155 3.85 -11.21 5.71
N PHE A 156 2.75 -11.76 6.25
CA PHE A 156 1.45 -11.09 6.25
C PHE A 156 1.10 -10.71 7.69
N LEU A 157 0.84 -9.42 7.90
CA LEU A 157 0.48 -8.84 9.18
C LEU A 157 -0.92 -8.23 9.08
N LEU A 158 -1.76 -8.41 10.09
CA LEU A 158 -3.14 -7.94 10.14
C LEU A 158 -3.32 -6.86 11.22
N SER A 159 -4.15 -5.86 10.92
CA SER A 159 -4.42 -4.75 11.83
C SER A 159 -5.86 -4.25 11.66
N PRO A 160 -6.73 -4.27 12.69
CA PRO A 160 -8.01 -3.58 12.63
C PRO A 160 -7.79 -2.08 12.52
N VAL A 161 -8.46 -1.42 11.56
CA VAL A 161 -8.28 -0.01 11.26
C VAL A 161 -9.61 0.71 11.10
N ALA A 162 -9.64 2.00 11.45
CA ALA A 162 -10.71 2.93 11.12
C ALA A 162 -10.51 3.54 9.72
N ALA A 163 -11.32 4.55 9.39
CA ALA A 163 -11.12 5.36 8.19
C ALA A 163 -9.73 5.99 8.19
N TYR A 164 -9.10 6.09 7.01
CA TYR A 164 -7.74 6.64 6.88
C TYR A 164 -7.64 8.09 7.37
N TYR A 165 -8.67 8.90 7.10
CA TYR A 165 -8.79 10.24 7.64
C TYR A 165 -9.81 10.24 8.79
N PRO A 166 -9.42 10.71 10.00
CA PRO A 166 -10.34 10.81 11.14
C PRO A 166 -11.56 11.69 10.84
N GLU A 167 -11.38 12.70 9.98
CA GLU A 167 -12.45 13.64 9.54
C GLU A 167 -13.44 12.99 8.56
N GLY A 168 -13.16 11.78 8.07
CA GLY A 168 -13.95 11.07 7.07
C GLY A 168 -13.82 11.68 5.67
N PHE A 169 -14.96 11.93 4.99
CA PHE A 169 -15.01 12.49 3.62
C PHE A 169 -15.01 14.03 3.57
N LYS A 170 -14.37 14.69 4.51
CA LYS A 170 -14.26 16.16 4.47
C LYS A 170 -13.13 16.60 3.54
N PRO A 171 -13.25 17.78 2.88
CA PRO A 171 -12.16 18.36 2.11
C PRO A 171 -10.92 18.57 2.97
N VAL A 172 -9.75 18.32 2.39
CA VAL A 172 -8.45 18.51 3.04
C VAL A 172 -7.61 19.51 2.26
N LYS A 173 -6.69 20.19 2.95
CA LYS A 173 -5.74 21.10 2.33
C LYS A 173 -4.53 20.33 1.84
N ILE A 174 -4.15 20.57 0.58
CA ILE A 174 -3.03 19.90 -0.08
C ILE A 174 -2.00 20.95 -0.50
N LEU A 175 -0.73 20.74 -0.14
CA LEU A 175 0.39 21.58 -0.54
C LEU A 175 0.95 21.09 -1.87
N ILE A 176 1.02 21.98 -2.89
CA ILE A 176 1.78 21.69 -4.11
C ILE A 176 3.26 21.70 -3.74
N GLN A 177 3.97 20.62 -4.07
CA GLN A 177 5.38 20.46 -3.73
C GLN A 177 6.25 20.75 -4.95
N ASP A 178 7.10 21.77 -4.84
CA ASP A 178 8.02 22.26 -5.86
C ASP A 178 9.51 22.13 -5.48
N ASP A 179 9.82 21.83 -4.19
CA ASP A 179 11.20 21.63 -3.73
C ASP A 179 11.66 20.17 -3.86
N TYR A 180 10.75 19.22 -3.67
CA TYR A 180 11.06 17.78 -3.64
C TYR A 180 10.22 17.02 -4.66
N VAL A 181 10.76 15.90 -5.13
CA VAL A 181 10.05 14.95 -6.01
C VAL A 181 9.85 13.60 -5.30
N ARG A 182 8.71 12.98 -5.51
CA ARG A 182 8.43 11.64 -4.97
C ARG A 182 9.21 10.55 -5.70
N ALA A 183 9.26 10.66 -7.02
CA ALA A 183 9.85 9.66 -7.90
C ALA A 183 10.15 10.28 -9.28
N VAL A 184 10.95 9.59 -10.07
CA VAL A 184 11.24 9.96 -11.46
C VAL A 184 10.89 8.80 -12.39
N ARG A 185 10.63 9.10 -13.67
CA ARG A 185 10.43 8.09 -14.72
C ARG A 185 11.60 7.13 -14.74
N LYS A 186 11.33 5.82 -14.89
CA LYS A 186 12.32 4.73 -14.84
C LYS A 186 12.99 4.54 -13.47
N GLY A 187 12.59 5.30 -12.45
CA GLY A 187 12.98 5.09 -11.06
C GLY A 187 12.17 3.96 -10.40
N LEU A 188 11.83 4.13 -9.12
CA LEU A 188 11.08 3.14 -8.33
C LEU A 188 9.62 3.51 -8.12
N GLY A 189 9.11 4.63 -8.69
CA GLY A 189 7.80 5.19 -8.39
C GLY A 189 6.62 4.25 -8.64
N GLU A 190 6.72 3.37 -9.63
CA GLU A 190 5.70 2.36 -9.95
C GLU A 190 5.74 1.13 -9.04
N CYS A 191 6.74 1.03 -8.14
CA CYS A 191 6.90 -0.08 -7.23
C CYS A 191 6.50 0.32 -5.81
N LYS A 192 5.93 -0.63 -5.06
CA LYS A 192 5.57 -0.41 -3.66
C LYS A 192 6.72 -0.85 -2.75
N THR A 193 7.82 -0.06 -2.80
CA THR A 193 9.06 -0.30 -2.04
C THR A 193 9.27 0.75 -0.96
N SER A 194 9.89 0.38 0.15
CA SER A 194 10.11 1.24 1.32
C SER A 194 10.85 2.54 0.98
N ALA A 195 11.76 2.53 0.02
CA ALA A 195 12.54 3.69 -0.39
C ALA A 195 11.66 4.88 -0.83
N ASN A 196 10.58 4.63 -1.59
CA ASN A 196 9.66 5.68 -2.02
C ASN A 196 8.96 6.37 -0.84
N TYR A 197 8.68 5.62 0.22
CA TYR A 197 7.99 6.16 1.41
C TYR A 197 8.95 6.93 2.30
N ALA A 198 10.16 6.45 2.49
CA ALA A 198 11.20 7.17 3.22
C ALA A 198 11.50 8.53 2.57
N ALA A 199 11.60 8.59 1.25
CA ALA A 199 11.84 9.81 0.49
C ALA A 199 10.73 10.87 0.65
N SER A 200 9.49 10.47 0.99
CA SER A 200 8.36 11.39 1.12
C SER A 200 8.22 12.04 2.50
N LEU A 201 8.98 11.58 3.51
CA LEU A 201 8.74 11.97 4.91
C LEU A 201 9.00 13.44 5.19
N LEU A 202 10.08 14.02 4.65
CA LEU A 202 10.43 15.41 4.91
C LEU A 202 9.37 16.37 4.36
N ALA A 203 8.98 16.20 3.09
CA ALA A 203 7.95 17.01 2.46
C ALA A 203 6.60 16.91 3.19
N ALA A 204 6.21 15.70 3.62
CA ALA A 204 4.99 15.49 4.41
C ALA A 204 5.05 16.19 5.77
N GLN A 205 6.20 16.17 6.45
CA GLN A 205 6.39 16.86 7.73
C GLN A 205 6.33 18.39 7.56
N GLU A 206 6.96 18.93 6.52
CA GLU A 206 6.93 20.37 6.23
C GLU A 206 5.52 20.85 5.86
N ALA A 207 4.79 20.09 5.05
CA ALA A 207 3.40 20.38 4.72
C ALA A 207 2.52 20.40 5.99
N SER A 208 2.70 19.41 6.88
CA SER A 208 1.98 19.34 8.16
C SER A 208 2.27 20.55 9.05
N LYS A 209 3.52 21.00 9.17
CA LYS A 209 3.90 22.20 9.92
C LYS A 209 3.23 23.47 9.36
N LYS A 210 2.97 23.51 8.06
CA LYS A 210 2.25 24.61 7.37
C LYS A 210 0.71 24.47 7.43
N GLY A 211 0.18 23.44 8.11
CA GLY A 211 -1.26 23.19 8.25
C GLY A 211 -1.93 22.52 7.05
N PHE A 212 -1.15 21.87 6.18
CA PHE A 212 -1.64 21.05 5.08
C PHE A 212 -1.71 19.57 5.50
N THR A 213 -2.70 18.85 5.00
CA THR A 213 -2.90 17.43 5.31
C THR A 213 -2.03 16.53 4.45
N GLN A 214 -1.78 16.92 3.19
CA GLN A 214 -1.05 16.14 2.20
C GLN A 214 -0.23 17.04 1.27
N VAL A 215 0.64 16.39 0.51
CA VAL A 215 1.48 16.97 -0.55
C VAL A 215 0.96 16.52 -1.91
N LEU A 216 0.78 17.43 -2.85
CA LEU A 216 0.60 17.13 -4.27
C LEU A 216 1.98 17.07 -4.93
N TRP A 217 2.34 15.89 -5.40
CA TRP A 217 3.59 15.65 -6.10
C TRP A 217 3.46 16.02 -7.57
N LEU A 218 4.45 16.76 -8.07
CA LEU A 218 4.64 17.03 -9.48
C LEU A 218 5.71 16.12 -10.06
N ASP A 219 5.72 15.98 -11.39
CA ASP A 219 6.70 15.16 -12.10
C ASP A 219 8.14 15.63 -11.85
N GLY A 220 9.07 14.69 -11.79
CA GLY A 220 10.46 14.94 -11.40
C GLY A 220 11.35 15.55 -12.48
N VAL A 221 10.82 15.95 -13.64
CA VAL A 221 11.59 16.52 -14.76
C VAL A 221 11.19 17.96 -15.01
N GLU A 222 9.91 18.20 -15.26
CA GLU A 222 9.39 19.51 -15.61
C GLU A 222 8.76 20.22 -14.40
N GLN A 223 8.49 19.49 -13.30
CA GLN A 223 7.79 19.97 -12.10
C GLN A 223 6.49 20.71 -12.45
N LYS A 224 5.78 20.16 -13.41
CA LYS A 224 4.59 20.76 -14.02
C LYS A 224 3.36 19.87 -13.98
N TYR A 225 3.56 18.57 -14.14
CA TYR A 225 2.46 17.63 -14.27
C TYR A 225 2.17 16.91 -12.96
N LEU A 226 0.88 16.77 -12.64
CA LEU A 226 0.43 16.06 -11.45
C LEU A 226 0.84 14.59 -11.52
N GLU A 227 1.28 14.03 -10.39
CA GLU A 227 1.56 12.61 -10.26
C GLU A 227 0.68 11.95 -9.19
N GLU A 228 0.88 12.25 -7.92
CA GLU A 228 0.17 11.65 -6.79
C GLU A 228 -0.06 12.68 -5.68
N VAL A 229 -0.99 12.40 -4.78
CA VAL A 229 -1.21 13.17 -3.55
C VAL A 229 -0.78 12.31 -2.35
N GLY A 230 0.30 12.72 -1.69
CA GLY A 230 0.90 11.91 -0.61
C GLY A 230 1.26 10.51 -1.10
N THR A 231 0.52 9.51 -0.65
CA THR A 231 0.66 8.09 -1.04
C THR A 231 -0.52 7.56 -1.87
N MET A 232 -1.28 8.46 -2.51
CA MET A 232 -2.53 8.16 -3.20
C MET A 232 -2.49 8.64 -4.65
N ASN A 233 -3.12 7.88 -5.56
CA ASN A 233 -3.43 8.38 -6.89
C ASN A 233 -4.47 9.51 -6.79
N ILE A 234 -4.54 10.37 -7.80
CA ILE A 234 -5.46 11.51 -7.87
C ILE A 234 -6.35 11.41 -9.12
N PHE A 235 -7.58 11.88 -8.98
CA PHE A 235 -8.50 12.20 -10.07
C PHE A 235 -8.86 13.67 -9.98
N VAL A 236 -8.95 14.32 -11.13
CA VAL A 236 -9.38 15.71 -11.27
C VAL A 236 -10.67 15.70 -12.08
N GLN A 237 -11.74 16.22 -11.51
CA GLN A 237 -13.01 16.35 -12.21
C GLN A 237 -13.09 17.74 -12.84
N PHE A 238 -12.97 17.78 -14.16
CA PHE A 238 -13.28 18.96 -14.97
C PHE A 238 -14.74 18.91 -15.39
N LYS A 239 -15.23 20.02 -15.96
CA LYS A 239 -16.64 20.13 -16.41
C LYS A 239 -17.10 18.97 -17.30
N ASP A 240 -16.26 18.56 -18.25
CA ASP A 240 -16.64 17.61 -19.30
C ASP A 240 -15.84 16.28 -19.24
N GLU A 241 -14.93 16.12 -18.27
CA GLU A 241 -14.15 14.89 -18.11
C GLU A 241 -13.70 14.68 -16.66
N ILE A 242 -13.42 13.43 -16.31
CA ILE A 242 -12.65 13.06 -15.12
C ILE A 242 -11.29 12.58 -15.58
N ALA A 243 -10.23 13.34 -15.27
CA ALA A 243 -8.88 13.00 -15.67
C ALA A 243 -8.07 12.43 -14.50
N THR A 244 -7.19 11.50 -14.79
CA THR A 244 -6.17 11.00 -13.85
C THR A 244 -4.82 10.94 -14.55
N PRO A 245 -3.70 11.23 -13.84
CA PRO A 245 -2.39 11.13 -14.43
C PRO A 245 -2.14 9.76 -15.04
N LYS A 246 -1.66 9.73 -16.30
CA LYS A 246 -1.27 8.49 -16.96
C LYS A 246 -0.08 7.84 -16.28
N LEU A 247 -0.04 6.53 -16.21
CA LEU A 247 1.08 5.78 -15.66
C LEU A 247 2.32 6.01 -16.52
N SER A 248 3.35 6.63 -15.95
CA SER A 248 4.57 7.06 -16.63
C SER A 248 5.84 6.33 -16.16
N GLY A 249 5.70 5.36 -15.24
CA GLY A 249 6.81 4.68 -14.58
C GLY A 249 7.26 5.36 -13.27
N SER A 250 6.69 6.53 -12.95
CA SER A 250 6.90 7.23 -11.66
C SER A 250 5.68 7.14 -10.73
N ILE A 251 4.52 6.72 -11.24
CA ILE A 251 3.25 6.64 -10.51
C ILE A 251 2.93 5.19 -10.19
N LEU A 252 2.52 4.91 -8.94
CA LEU A 252 2.09 3.57 -8.55
C LEU A 252 0.78 3.20 -9.25
N PRO A 253 0.69 2.03 -9.95
CA PRO A 253 -0.54 1.56 -10.55
C PRO A 253 -1.53 1.10 -9.48
N GLY A 254 -2.33 2.03 -8.95
CA GLY A 254 -3.25 1.80 -7.84
C GLY A 254 -4.35 0.80 -8.19
N VAL A 255 -4.59 -0.17 -7.30
CA VAL A 255 -5.70 -1.12 -7.44
C VAL A 255 -7.04 -0.38 -7.35
N THR A 256 -7.17 0.53 -6.40
CA THR A 256 -8.34 1.41 -6.27
C THR A 256 -8.49 2.32 -7.50
N ARG A 257 -7.38 2.93 -7.98
CA ARG A 257 -7.40 3.74 -9.22
C ARG A 257 -7.99 2.95 -10.41
N ARG A 258 -7.52 1.73 -10.64
CA ARG A 258 -8.03 0.85 -11.70
C ARG A 258 -9.52 0.56 -11.54
N SER A 259 -9.97 0.32 -10.31
CA SER A 259 -11.39 0.05 -10.03
C SER A 259 -12.26 1.29 -10.25
N VAL A 260 -11.80 2.47 -9.81
CA VAL A 260 -12.50 3.75 -10.02
C VAL A 260 -12.64 4.05 -11.52
N ILE A 261 -11.57 3.90 -12.30
CA ILE A 261 -11.63 4.10 -13.76
C ILE A 261 -12.69 3.18 -14.39
N GLN A 262 -12.73 1.92 -14.00
CA GLN A 262 -13.70 0.96 -14.50
C GLN A 262 -15.14 1.37 -14.16
N ILE A 263 -15.41 1.67 -12.88
CA ILE A 263 -16.74 2.07 -12.41
C ILE A 263 -17.23 3.34 -13.12
N LEU A 264 -16.38 4.35 -13.23
CA LEU A 264 -16.74 5.62 -13.89
C LEU A 264 -17.07 5.40 -15.38
N LYS A 265 -16.32 4.53 -16.07
CA LYS A 265 -16.62 4.13 -17.46
C LYS A 265 -17.95 3.38 -17.57
N GLU A 266 -18.25 2.47 -16.66
CA GLU A 266 -19.54 1.75 -16.58
C GLU A 266 -20.73 2.70 -16.33
N TRP A 267 -20.50 3.80 -15.60
CA TRP A 267 -21.48 4.85 -15.40
C TRP A 267 -21.63 5.81 -16.61
N GLY A 268 -20.89 5.56 -17.72
CA GLY A 268 -20.92 6.38 -18.92
C GLY A 268 -20.21 7.73 -18.79
N MET A 269 -19.37 7.89 -17.76
CA MET A 269 -18.61 9.12 -17.56
C MET A 269 -17.38 9.16 -18.50
N ASN A 270 -17.04 10.35 -18.98
CA ASN A 270 -15.83 10.57 -19.79
C ASN A 270 -14.60 10.54 -18.87
N VAL A 271 -13.85 9.43 -18.89
CA VAL A 271 -12.66 9.22 -18.04
C VAL A 271 -11.43 9.11 -18.91
N THR A 272 -10.43 9.95 -18.63
CA THR A 272 -9.18 10.02 -19.40
C THR A 272 -7.97 9.75 -18.51
N GLU A 273 -6.98 9.07 -19.09
CA GLU A 273 -5.66 8.83 -18.49
C GLU A 273 -4.64 9.67 -19.30
N ARG A 274 -4.30 10.86 -18.81
CA ARG A 274 -3.45 11.82 -19.52
C ARG A 274 -2.51 12.60 -18.61
N ALA A 275 -1.60 13.37 -19.17
CA ALA A 275 -0.88 14.38 -18.41
C ALA A 275 -1.84 15.53 -18.03
N ILE A 276 -1.74 16.00 -16.81
CA ILE A 276 -2.53 17.12 -16.25
C ILE A 276 -1.55 18.10 -15.68
N SER A 277 -1.46 19.32 -16.22
CA SER A 277 -0.57 20.33 -15.66
C SER A 277 -1.22 21.06 -14.46
N ILE A 278 -0.41 21.54 -13.55
CA ILE A 278 -0.91 22.36 -12.45
C ILE A 278 -1.55 23.64 -12.95
N ASP A 279 -1.00 24.27 -14.00
CA ASP A 279 -1.56 25.46 -14.63
C ASP A 279 -2.95 25.22 -15.23
N GLU A 280 -3.17 24.01 -15.81
CA GLU A 280 -4.49 23.59 -16.31
C GLU A 280 -5.51 23.53 -15.17
N VAL A 281 -5.13 22.95 -14.03
CA VAL A 281 -6.03 22.85 -12.86
C VAL A 281 -6.37 24.25 -12.32
N ILE A 282 -5.39 25.12 -12.17
CA ILE A 282 -5.60 26.50 -11.72
C ILE A 282 -6.52 27.25 -12.70
N SER A 283 -6.22 27.18 -14.00
CA SER A 283 -7.04 27.84 -15.03
C SER A 283 -8.49 27.29 -15.08
N ALA A 284 -8.68 25.98 -14.85
CA ALA A 284 -10.01 25.41 -14.79
C ALA A 284 -10.79 25.90 -13.56
N TYR A 285 -10.13 26.00 -12.41
CA TYR A 285 -10.69 26.57 -11.19
C TYR A 285 -11.14 28.03 -11.41
N ASP A 286 -10.27 28.89 -11.94
CA ASP A 286 -10.55 30.32 -12.18
C ASP A 286 -11.73 30.54 -13.14
N LYS A 287 -11.95 29.59 -14.06
CA LYS A 287 -13.06 29.61 -15.04
C LYS A 287 -14.34 28.93 -14.52
N GLY A 288 -14.34 28.36 -13.32
CA GLY A 288 -15.48 27.61 -12.78
C GLY A 288 -15.73 26.27 -13.48
N ASN A 289 -14.69 25.66 -14.02
CA ASN A 289 -14.73 24.39 -14.77
C ASN A 289 -14.06 23.22 -14.01
N LEU A 290 -13.72 23.41 -12.72
CA LEU A 290 -13.15 22.39 -11.85
C LEU A 290 -14.20 21.87 -10.87
#